data_849737f6d4d728a38d78e6f3bd7ce072
#
_entry.id   849737f6d4d728a38d78e6f3bd7ce072
#
_cell.length_a   1.000
_cell.length_b   1.000
_cell.length_c   1.000
_cell.angle_alpha   90.00
_cell.angle_beta   90.00
_cell.angle_gamma   90.00
#
_symmetry.space_group_name_H-M   'P 1'
#
loop_
_entity.id
_entity.type
_entity.pdbx_description
1 polymer ?
#
loop_
_entity_poly.entity_id
_entity_poly.type
_entity_poly.pdbx_seq_one_letter_code
_entity_poly.pdbx_strand_id
1 'polypeptide(L)'
;QVGPDFGLGVKLNSADFQKRGFDAEDAISVVRLLNHLPVDLVEISGGSYESPAMHGAPQKASTRAREAYFIDFARDIQAAAKMPIMVTGGIRRRAVAEEALAPENGKAGVAMVGIAQALAFAPDLPNRWRDEEHAVRLPEITFKKQGVASLARMGVTKFQLRRLGKGKAPKPNVSPLWALIAQQFQTMRKNSQYQSGLRARRTA
;
A
#
# COMPACT_ATOMS: atom_id res chain seq x y z
N GLN A 1 -2.68 6.36 27.64
CA GLN A 1 -3.82 5.44 27.70
C GLN A 1 -4.92 5.96 26.81
N VAL A 2 -5.56 5.06 26.06
CA VAL A 2 -6.72 5.34 25.21
C VAL A 2 -7.97 4.73 25.84
N GLY A 3 -9.16 5.25 25.51
CA GLY A 3 -10.41 4.72 26.03
C GLY A 3 -10.76 3.34 25.47
N PRO A 4 -11.73 2.65 26.07
CA PRO A 4 -12.14 1.30 25.65
C PRO A 4 -12.72 1.25 24.21
N ASP A 5 -13.23 2.38 23.71
CA ASP A 5 -13.79 2.52 22.36
C ASP A 5 -12.75 2.86 21.29
N PHE A 6 -11.46 2.84 21.64
CA PHE A 6 -10.38 3.14 20.70
C PHE A 6 -10.03 1.89 19.89
N GLY A 7 -10.29 1.93 18.57
CA GLY A 7 -9.95 0.85 17.66
C GLY A 7 -8.44 0.68 17.48
N LEU A 8 -7.95 -0.54 17.64
CA LEU A 8 -6.54 -0.89 17.49
C LEU A 8 -6.33 -1.73 16.22
N GLY A 9 -5.63 -1.15 15.24
CA GLY A 9 -5.22 -1.84 14.02
C GLY A 9 -3.72 -2.17 14.02
N VAL A 10 -3.37 -3.35 13.52
CA VAL A 10 -1.98 -3.77 13.33
C VAL A 10 -1.72 -3.95 11.85
N LYS A 11 -0.67 -3.30 11.32
CA LYS A 11 -0.19 -3.53 9.96
C LYS A 11 0.97 -4.53 9.98
N LEU A 12 0.80 -5.63 9.28
CA LEU A 12 1.74 -6.74 9.21
C LEU A 12 2.17 -6.97 7.75
N ASN A 13 3.43 -7.29 7.54
CA ASN A 13 3.90 -7.83 6.27
C ASN A 13 3.39 -9.25 6.09
N SER A 14 3.02 -9.61 4.86
CA SER A 14 2.67 -11.00 4.55
C SER A 14 3.91 -11.84 4.27
N ALA A 15 4.88 -11.26 3.55
CA ALA A 15 6.17 -11.86 3.27
C ALA A 15 7.16 -10.78 2.79
N ASP A 16 8.44 -10.98 3.08
CA ASP A 16 9.51 -10.08 2.60
C ASP A 16 9.98 -10.45 1.20
N PHE A 17 9.62 -11.63 0.70
CA PHE A 17 10.07 -12.19 -0.57
C PHE A 17 11.60 -12.28 -0.70
N GLN A 18 12.27 -12.53 0.42
CA GLN A 18 13.70 -12.69 0.53
C GLN A 18 14.05 -14.06 1.10
N LYS A 19 15.22 -14.61 0.73
CA LYS A 19 15.73 -15.86 1.34
C LYS A 19 15.96 -15.65 2.83
N ARG A 20 15.32 -16.49 3.67
CA ARG A 20 15.38 -16.42 5.14
C ARG A 20 14.80 -15.14 5.73
N GLY A 21 13.97 -14.42 4.99
CA GLY A 21 13.15 -13.31 5.48
C GLY A 21 11.85 -13.82 6.09
N PHE A 22 11.06 -12.88 6.57
CA PHE A 22 9.71 -13.13 7.06
C PHE A 22 8.83 -13.72 5.96
N ASP A 23 8.14 -14.81 6.26
CA ASP A 23 7.33 -15.55 5.29
C ASP A 23 5.87 -15.72 5.74
N ALA A 24 5.14 -16.52 4.98
CA ALA A 24 3.72 -16.80 5.19
C ALA A 24 3.42 -17.44 6.53
N GLU A 25 4.20 -18.41 6.92
CA GLU A 25 4.00 -19.16 8.15
C GLU A 25 4.31 -18.27 9.36
N ASP A 26 5.32 -17.41 9.24
CA ASP A 26 5.64 -16.39 10.22
C ASP A 26 4.46 -15.41 10.40
N ALA A 27 3.87 -14.94 9.30
CA ALA A 27 2.72 -14.03 9.34
C ALA A 27 1.50 -14.69 10.03
N ILE A 28 1.21 -15.94 9.71
CA ILE A 28 0.14 -16.72 10.37
C ILE A 28 0.44 -16.89 11.86
N SER A 29 1.71 -17.16 12.21
CA SER A 29 2.12 -17.32 13.61
C SER A 29 1.95 -16.02 14.40
N VAL A 30 2.30 -14.87 13.82
CA VAL A 30 2.05 -13.56 14.43
C VAL A 30 0.56 -13.30 14.60
N VAL A 31 -0.27 -13.58 13.59
CA VAL A 31 -1.71 -13.40 13.68
C VAL A 31 -2.33 -14.28 14.77
N ARG A 32 -1.85 -15.52 14.94
CA ARG A 32 -2.28 -16.40 16.05
C ARG A 32 -1.93 -15.78 17.42
N LEU A 33 -0.80 -15.15 17.57
CA LEU A 33 -0.46 -14.40 18.79
C LEU A 33 -1.38 -13.19 18.99
N LEU A 34 -1.67 -12.44 17.94
CA LEU A 34 -2.59 -11.29 17.97
C LEU A 34 -4.03 -11.70 18.35
N ASN A 35 -4.45 -12.94 18.10
CA ASN A 35 -5.76 -13.45 18.52
C ASN A 35 -6.00 -13.42 20.03
N HIS A 36 -4.97 -13.25 20.84
CA HIS A 36 -5.03 -13.16 22.30
C HIS A 36 -4.94 -11.71 22.81
N LEU A 37 -4.88 -10.74 21.91
CA LEU A 37 -4.78 -9.33 22.22
C LEU A 37 -6.04 -8.57 21.73
N PRO A 38 -6.36 -7.41 22.30
CA PRO A 38 -7.51 -6.60 21.89
C PRO A 38 -7.20 -5.86 20.57
N VAL A 39 -7.03 -6.61 19.48
CA VAL A 39 -6.78 -6.08 18.15
C VAL A 39 -8.06 -6.17 17.33
N ASP A 40 -8.51 -5.04 16.80
CA ASP A 40 -9.77 -4.91 16.06
C ASP A 40 -9.61 -5.19 14.56
N LEU A 41 -8.40 -4.99 14.02
CA LEU A 41 -8.12 -5.16 12.59
C LEU A 41 -6.64 -5.50 12.37
N VAL A 42 -6.37 -6.44 11.46
CA VAL A 42 -5.01 -6.65 10.95
C VAL A 42 -4.96 -6.31 9.47
N GLU A 43 -4.11 -5.34 9.11
CA GLU A 43 -3.84 -4.99 7.72
C GLU A 43 -2.64 -5.81 7.21
N ILE A 44 -2.90 -6.64 6.21
CA ILE A 44 -1.86 -7.41 5.53
C ILE A 44 -1.36 -6.63 4.32
N SER A 45 -0.07 -6.38 4.31
CA SER A 45 0.65 -5.82 3.17
C SER A 45 1.79 -6.77 2.77
N GLY A 46 2.54 -6.47 1.73
CA GLY A 46 3.66 -7.34 1.32
C GLY A 46 4.79 -6.58 0.65
N GLY A 47 5.94 -7.24 0.58
CA GLY A 47 7.18 -6.70 0.07
C GLY A 47 7.94 -5.84 1.08
N SER A 48 9.24 -5.74 0.88
CA SER A 48 10.14 -4.86 1.61
C SER A 48 10.62 -3.71 0.71
N TYR A 49 11.39 -2.76 1.26
CA TYR A 49 12.06 -1.73 0.47
C TYR A 49 13.07 -2.31 -0.52
N GLU A 50 13.65 -3.47 -0.21
CA GLU A 50 14.61 -4.16 -1.05
C GLU A 50 13.95 -5.04 -2.11
N SER A 51 12.78 -5.62 -1.78
CA SER A 51 11.96 -6.40 -2.70
C SER A 51 10.53 -5.84 -2.78
N PRO A 52 10.32 -4.74 -3.52
CA PRO A 52 9.03 -4.04 -3.56
C PRO A 52 8.03 -4.77 -4.47
N ALA A 53 7.66 -6.00 -4.12
CA ALA A 53 6.73 -6.84 -4.87
C ALA A 53 5.37 -6.15 -5.13
N MET A 54 4.98 -5.25 -4.23
CA MET A 54 3.70 -4.54 -4.23
C MET A 54 3.71 -3.18 -4.93
N HIS A 55 4.87 -2.71 -5.42
CA HIS A 55 4.99 -1.36 -6.01
C HIS A 55 4.52 -1.28 -7.47
N GLY A 56 3.78 -2.29 -7.97
CA GLY A 56 3.10 -2.21 -9.25
C GLY A 56 4.05 -2.01 -10.44
N ALA A 57 5.23 -2.63 -10.43
CA ALA A 57 6.05 -2.68 -11.62
C ALA A 57 5.28 -3.40 -12.72
N PRO A 58 5.12 -2.82 -13.93
CA PRO A 58 4.46 -3.48 -15.03
C PRO A 58 5.29 -4.69 -15.42
N GLN A 59 4.83 -5.86 -15.10
CA GLN A 59 5.29 -7.10 -15.70
C GLN A 59 4.08 -7.79 -16.29
N LYS A 60 4.25 -8.13 -17.60
CA LYS A 60 3.37 -8.92 -18.49
C LYS A 60 2.54 -9.94 -17.69
N ALA A 61 1.43 -10.44 -18.19
CA ALA A 61 0.58 -11.54 -17.66
C ALA A 61 0.76 -11.99 -16.17
N SER A 62 1.97 -11.87 -15.61
CA SER A 62 2.34 -12.14 -14.23
C SER A 62 1.79 -11.14 -13.20
N THR A 63 1.23 -10.00 -13.60
CA THR A 63 0.66 -9.01 -12.65
C THR A 63 -0.65 -9.53 -12.07
N ARG A 64 -1.47 -10.19 -12.90
CA ARG A 64 -2.72 -10.83 -12.46
C ARG A 64 -2.41 -12.01 -11.55
N ALA A 65 -1.43 -12.82 -11.89
CA ALA A 65 -0.98 -13.93 -11.07
C ALA A 65 -0.42 -13.50 -9.70
N ARG A 66 0.20 -12.32 -9.61
CA ARG A 66 0.69 -11.79 -8.33
C ARG A 66 -0.38 -11.11 -7.48
N GLU A 67 -1.34 -10.43 -8.10
CA GLU A 67 -2.52 -9.92 -7.40
C GLU A 67 -3.30 -11.11 -6.81
N ALA A 68 -3.51 -12.19 -7.59
CA ALA A 68 -4.18 -13.40 -7.15
C ALA A 68 -3.40 -14.16 -6.04
N TYR A 69 -2.09 -14.32 -6.19
CA TYR A 69 -1.25 -14.96 -5.17
C TYR A 69 -1.34 -14.26 -3.81
N PHE A 70 -1.43 -12.94 -3.83
CA PHE A 70 -1.53 -12.14 -2.62
C PHE A 70 -2.91 -12.29 -1.94
N ILE A 71 -3.96 -12.44 -2.73
CA ILE A 71 -5.33 -12.65 -2.25
C ILE A 71 -5.44 -14.00 -1.57
N ASP A 72 -4.93 -15.08 -2.20
CA ASP A 72 -4.93 -16.42 -1.60
C ASP A 72 -4.22 -16.44 -0.25
N PHE A 73 -3.12 -15.75 -0.19
CA PHE A 73 -2.34 -15.60 1.03
C PHE A 73 -3.11 -14.84 2.13
N ALA A 74 -3.79 -13.76 1.76
CA ALA A 74 -4.63 -13.03 2.71
C ALA A 74 -5.81 -13.88 3.22
N ARG A 75 -6.36 -14.75 2.38
CA ARG A 75 -7.39 -15.73 2.78
C ARG A 75 -6.86 -16.76 3.77
N ASP A 76 -5.62 -17.24 3.59
CA ASP A 76 -4.99 -18.16 4.54
C ASP A 76 -4.78 -17.51 5.90
N ILE A 77 -4.37 -16.25 5.92
CA ILE A 77 -4.26 -15.47 7.15
C ILE A 77 -5.65 -15.23 7.77
N GLN A 78 -6.67 -14.90 6.96
CA GLN A 78 -8.04 -14.71 7.44
C GLN A 78 -8.56 -15.98 8.12
N ALA A 79 -8.25 -17.17 7.61
CA ALA A 79 -8.64 -18.45 8.22
C ALA A 79 -7.99 -18.68 9.59
N ALA A 80 -6.84 -18.08 9.86
CA ALA A 80 -6.13 -18.18 11.13
C ALA A 80 -6.50 -17.07 12.13
N ALA A 81 -7.12 -15.98 11.67
CA ALA A 81 -7.41 -14.77 12.44
C ALA A 81 -8.79 -14.85 13.11
N LYS A 82 -8.91 -14.32 14.33
CA LYS A 82 -10.18 -14.06 15.02
C LYS A 82 -10.73 -12.66 14.71
N MET A 83 -9.85 -11.71 14.39
CA MET A 83 -10.20 -10.35 14.00
C MET A 83 -10.32 -10.24 12.48
N PRO A 84 -11.03 -9.20 11.97
CA PRO A 84 -11.08 -8.88 10.54
C PRO A 84 -9.70 -8.68 9.94
N ILE A 85 -9.51 -9.17 8.72
CA ILE A 85 -8.29 -8.94 7.93
C ILE A 85 -8.59 -7.96 6.81
N MET A 86 -7.74 -6.94 6.68
CA MET A 86 -7.68 -6.05 5.53
C MET A 86 -6.47 -6.42 4.67
N VAL A 87 -6.66 -6.54 3.37
CA VAL A 87 -5.56 -6.72 2.42
C VAL A 87 -5.24 -5.42 1.71
N THR A 88 -3.96 -5.00 1.71
CA THR A 88 -3.52 -3.78 1.04
C THR A 88 -2.38 -4.09 0.09
N GLY A 89 -2.52 -3.67 -1.17
CA GLY A 89 -1.43 -3.73 -2.15
C GLY A 89 -1.90 -3.89 -3.58
N GLY A 90 -1.45 -3.02 -4.46
CA GLY A 90 -1.64 -3.13 -5.90
C GLY A 90 -3.08 -3.07 -6.42
N ILE A 91 -4.09 -3.14 -5.58
CA ILE A 91 -5.50 -3.18 -5.95
C ILE A 91 -5.90 -1.86 -6.63
N ARG A 92 -6.34 -1.97 -7.89
CA ARG A 92 -6.72 -0.83 -8.75
C ARG A 92 -7.86 -1.15 -9.72
N ARG A 93 -8.42 -2.36 -9.64
CA ARG A 93 -9.56 -2.83 -10.42
C ARG A 93 -10.62 -3.33 -9.48
N ARG A 94 -11.88 -3.04 -9.79
CA ARG A 94 -13.04 -3.49 -9.02
C ARG A 94 -13.09 -5.01 -8.92
N ALA A 95 -12.92 -5.71 -10.04
CA ALA A 95 -12.96 -7.16 -10.06
C ALA A 95 -11.94 -7.82 -9.10
N VAL A 96 -10.73 -7.25 -8.96
CA VAL A 96 -9.71 -7.75 -8.02
C VAL A 96 -10.10 -7.45 -6.56
N ALA A 97 -10.74 -6.31 -6.31
CA ALA A 97 -11.24 -6.00 -4.97
C ALA A 97 -12.40 -6.93 -4.57
N GLU A 98 -13.33 -7.18 -5.48
CA GLU A 98 -14.44 -8.12 -5.28
C GLU A 98 -13.95 -9.56 -5.11
N GLU A 99 -12.96 -9.99 -5.89
CA GLU A 99 -12.29 -11.29 -5.75
C GLU A 99 -11.68 -11.45 -4.35
N ALA A 100 -11.03 -10.42 -3.82
CA ALA A 100 -10.46 -10.48 -2.46
C ALA A 100 -11.52 -10.63 -1.37
N LEU A 101 -12.67 -9.96 -1.53
CA LEU A 101 -13.78 -9.98 -0.58
C LEU A 101 -14.64 -11.24 -0.69
N ALA A 102 -14.68 -11.87 -1.85
CA ALA A 102 -15.49 -13.05 -2.09
C ALA A 102 -14.87 -14.32 -1.47
N PRO A 103 -15.71 -15.24 -0.95
CA PRO A 103 -15.22 -16.55 -0.57
C PRO A 103 -14.81 -17.35 -1.81
N GLU A 104 -13.76 -18.14 -1.71
CA GLU A 104 -13.27 -18.99 -2.77
C GLU A 104 -12.61 -20.26 -2.23
N ASN A 105 -12.78 -21.39 -2.90
CA ASN A 105 -12.19 -22.69 -2.53
C ASN A 105 -12.43 -23.07 -1.06
N GLY A 106 -13.61 -22.74 -0.50
CA GLY A 106 -13.97 -23.03 0.90
C GLY A 106 -13.32 -22.10 1.93
N LYS A 107 -12.54 -21.10 1.51
CA LYS A 107 -11.97 -20.05 2.37
C LYS A 107 -12.83 -18.79 2.31
N ALA A 108 -13.01 -18.13 3.45
CA ALA A 108 -13.67 -16.83 3.50
C ALA A 108 -12.81 -15.77 2.78
N GLY A 109 -13.46 -14.80 2.15
CA GLY A 109 -12.80 -13.60 1.67
C GLY A 109 -12.30 -12.73 2.83
N VAL A 110 -11.41 -11.77 2.55
CA VAL A 110 -10.99 -10.79 3.55
C VAL A 110 -12.13 -9.82 3.88
N ALA A 111 -12.09 -9.23 5.05
CA ALA A 111 -13.15 -8.31 5.49
C ALA A 111 -13.08 -6.94 4.80
N MET A 112 -11.89 -6.51 4.34
CA MET A 112 -11.66 -5.19 3.79
C MET A 112 -10.51 -5.17 2.79
N VAL A 113 -10.57 -4.27 1.82
CA VAL A 113 -9.45 -3.98 0.90
C VAL A 113 -8.92 -2.58 1.12
N GLY A 114 -7.59 -2.46 1.21
CA GLY A 114 -6.88 -1.19 1.32
C GLY A 114 -6.37 -0.73 -0.04
N ILE A 115 -6.67 0.52 -0.40
CA ILE A 115 -6.28 1.12 -1.67
C ILE A 115 -5.52 2.41 -1.40
N ALA A 116 -4.26 2.50 -1.82
CA ALA A 116 -3.45 3.69 -1.63
C ALA A 116 -3.09 4.37 -2.95
N GLN A 117 -2.26 3.74 -3.77
CA GLN A 117 -1.69 4.37 -4.96
C GLN A 117 -2.77 4.75 -5.98
N ALA A 118 -3.77 3.89 -6.20
CA ALA A 118 -4.85 4.18 -7.15
C ALA A 118 -5.65 5.44 -6.75
N LEU A 119 -5.90 5.63 -5.45
CA LEU A 119 -6.60 6.81 -4.93
C LEU A 119 -5.81 8.11 -5.09
N ALA A 120 -4.48 8.05 -5.20
CA ALA A 120 -3.68 9.24 -5.50
C ALA A 120 -3.93 9.77 -6.93
N PHE A 121 -4.36 8.90 -7.85
CA PHE A 121 -4.67 9.24 -9.25
C PHE A 121 -6.17 9.38 -9.52
N ALA A 122 -7.00 8.69 -8.76
CA ALA A 122 -8.45 8.71 -8.85
C ALA A 122 -9.05 8.71 -7.45
N PRO A 123 -9.14 9.86 -6.77
CA PRO A 123 -9.61 9.93 -5.38
C PRO A 123 -11.07 9.53 -5.20
N ASP A 124 -11.85 9.58 -6.26
CA ASP A 124 -13.26 9.19 -6.34
C ASP A 124 -13.47 7.73 -6.80
N LEU A 125 -12.41 6.93 -6.85
CA LEU A 125 -12.44 5.54 -7.34
C LEU A 125 -13.53 4.68 -6.69
N PRO A 126 -13.78 4.70 -5.37
CA PRO A 126 -14.85 3.91 -4.77
C PRO A 126 -16.24 4.28 -5.28
N ASN A 127 -16.49 5.57 -5.56
CA ASN A 127 -17.76 6.00 -6.14
C ASN A 127 -17.90 5.51 -7.59
N ARG A 128 -16.83 5.55 -8.37
CA ARG A 128 -16.84 5.02 -9.74
C ARG A 128 -17.08 3.51 -9.75
N TRP A 129 -16.52 2.78 -8.79
CA TRP A 129 -16.73 1.33 -8.68
C TRP A 129 -18.15 0.95 -8.30
N ARG A 130 -18.89 1.82 -7.64
CA ARG A 130 -20.30 1.59 -7.33
C ARG A 130 -21.15 1.55 -8.60
N ASP A 131 -20.84 2.47 -9.54
CA ASP A 131 -21.68 2.71 -10.71
C ASP A 131 -21.19 1.96 -11.96
N GLU A 132 -19.85 1.79 -12.10
CA GLU A 132 -19.21 1.18 -13.28
C GLU A 132 -17.99 0.36 -12.89
N GLU A 133 -17.61 -0.62 -13.73
CA GLU A 133 -16.29 -1.23 -13.63
C GLU A 133 -15.25 -0.26 -14.17
N HIS A 134 -14.41 0.26 -13.27
CA HIS A 134 -13.36 1.21 -13.60
C HIS A 134 -12.00 0.73 -13.14
N ALA A 135 -11.01 0.81 -14.02
CA ALA A 135 -9.62 0.51 -13.71
C ALA A 135 -8.77 1.80 -13.73
N VAL A 136 -8.00 2.02 -12.71
CA VAL A 136 -7.05 3.14 -12.69
C VAL A 136 -5.78 2.76 -13.43
N ARG A 137 -5.51 3.47 -14.53
CA ARG A 137 -4.22 3.36 -15.22
C ARG A 137 -3.17 4.19 -14.49
N LEU A 138 -2.19 3.51 -13.93
CA LEU A 138 -1.01 4.17 -13.39
C LEU A 138 -0.03 4.47 -14.52
N PRO A 139 0.71 5.60 -14.46
CA PRO A 139 1.70 5.92 -15.48
C PRO A 139 2.79 4.85 -15.52
N GLU A 140 3.14 4.45 -16.72
CA GLU A 140 4.27 3.54 -16.94
C GLU A 140 5.57 4.33 -16.84
N ILE A 141 6.40 3.95 -15.87
CA ILE A 141 7.64 4.67 -15.56
C ILE A 141 8.81 3.72 -15.77
N THR A 142 9.55 3.96 -16.83
CA THR A 142 10.70 3.15 -17.23
C THR A 142 11.99 3.97 -17.14
N PHE A 143 12.99 3.41 -16.47
CA PHE A 143 14.36 3.91 -16.44
C PHE A 143 15.33 2.73 -16.58
N LYS A 144 16.51 2.94 -17.15
CA LYS A 144 17.54 1.90 -17.29
C LYS A 144 17.88 1.26 -15.92
N LYS A 145 17.93 2.04 -14.84
CA LYS A 145 18.17 1.55 -13.47
C LYS A 145 16.85 1.40 -12.73
N GLN A 146 16.55 0.19 -12.29
CA GLN A 146 15.28 -0.13 -11.61
C GLN A 146 15.06 0.68 -10.31
N GLY A 147 16.13 0.95 -9.55
CA GLY A 147 16.04 1.82 -8.38
C GLY A 147 15.58 3.24 -8.70
N VAL A 148 16.04 3.81 -9.82
CA VAL A 148 15.58 5.13 -10.29
C VAL A 148 14.11 5.09 -10.70
N ALA A 149 13.68 4.03 -11.39
CA ALA A 149 12.28 3.84 -11.76
C ALA A 149 11.36 3.75 -10.52
N SER A 150 11.80 3.05 -9.49
CA SER A 150 11.07 2.93 -8.22
C SER A 150 10.95 4.29 -7.51
N LEU A 151 12.05 5.03 -7.39
CA LEU A 151 12.05 6.38 -6.81
C LEU A 151 11.18 7.36 -7.61
N ALA A 152 11.21 7.28 -8.94
CA ALA A 152 10.40 8.14 -9.79
C ALA A 152 8.89 7.81 -9.65
N ARG A 153 8.50 6.51 -9.56
CA ARG A 153 7.12 6.11 -9.25
C ARG A 153 6.66 6.68 -7.93
N MET A 154 7.47 6.56 -6.89
CA MET A 154 7.18 7.17 -5.60
C MET A 154 7.05 8.69 -5.71
N GLY A 155 7.94 9.35 -6.47
CA GLY A 155 7.91 10.79 -6.74
C GLY A 155 6.62 11.24 -7.40
N VAL A 156 6.18 10.52 -8.44
CA VAL A 156 4.91 10.80 -9.15
C VAL A 156 3.71 10.61 -8.23
N THR A 157 3.66 9.53 -7.45
CA THR A 157 2.58 9.29 -6.49
C THR A 157 2.52 10.40 -5.43
N LYS A 158 3.66 10.74 -4.82
CA LYS A 158 3.74 11.85 -3.85
C LYS A 158 3.36 13.20 -4.45
N PHE A 159 3.67 13.42 -5.73
CA PHE A 159 3.23 14.62 -6.44
C PHE A 159 1.70 14.70 -6.52
N GLN A 160 1.01 13.59 -6.85
CA GLN A 160 -0.46 13.56 -6.86
C GLN A 160 -1.04 13.85 -5.47
N LEU A 161 -0.56 13.16 -4.43
CA LEU A 161 -1.01 13.38 -3.05
C LEU A 161 -0.87 14.85 -2.61
N ARG A 162 0.23 15.52 -2.99
CA ARG A 162 0.41 16.94 -2.70
C ARG A 162 -0.57 17.84 -3.46
N ARG A 163 -0.94 17.45 -4.68
CA ARG A 163 -1.98 18.17 -5.43
C ARG A 163 -3.32 18.06 -4.73
N LEU A 164 -3.70 16.84 -4.35
CA LEU A 164 -4.93 16.56 -3.62
C LEU A 164 -4.97 17.32 -2.28
N GLY A 165 -3.88 17.31 -1.51
CA GLY A 165 -3.77 18.07 -0.27
C GLY A 165 -3.83 19.60 -0.45
N LYS A 166 -3.80 20.11 -1.68
CA LYS A 166 -4.02 21.52 -2.05
C LYS A 166 -5.35 21.75 -2.76
N GLY A 167 -6.28 20.80 -2.71
CA GLY A 167 -7.56 20.85 -3.40
C GLY A 167 -7.46 20.81 -4.93
N LYS A 168 -6.32 20.37 -5.49
CA LYS A 168 -6.11 20.30 -6.94
C LYS A 168 -6.33 18.91 -7.48
N ALA A 169 -6.98 18.78 -8.64
CA ALA A 169 -7.16 17.52 -9.33
C ALA A 169 -5.79 16.82 -9.63
N PRO A 170 -5.74 15.49 -9.67
CA PRO A 170 -4.56 14.75 -10.11
C PRO A 170 -4.07 15.18 -11.50
N LYS A 171 -2.76 15.05 -11.73
CA LYS A 171 -2.13 15.30 -13.04
C LYS A 171 -1.32 14.05 -13.44
N PRO A 172 -1.96 13.01 -14.00
CA PRO A 172 -1.31 11.73 -14.30
C PRO A 172 -0.08 11.86 -15.23
N ASN A 173 -0.12 12.80 -16.18
CA ASN A 173 0.91 13.01 -17.20
C ASN A 173 2.08 13.89 -16.71
N VAL A 174 2.35 13.95 -15.40
CA VAL A 174 3.54 14.66 -14.91
C VAL A 174 4.80 13.92 -15.33
N SER A 175 5.84 14.65 -15.75
CA SER A 175 7.15 14.05 -16.03
C SER A 175 7.70 13.33 -14.80
N PRO A 176 8.05 12.03 -14.89
CA PRO A 176 8.61 11.27 -13.78
C PRO A 176 9.93 11.84 -13.27
N LEU A 177 10.77 12.33 -14.18
CA LEU A 177 12.03 12.96 -13.84
C LEU A 177 11.80 14.28 -13.07
N TRP A 178 10.87 15.11 -13.55
CA TRP A 178 10.52 16.35 -12.84
C TRP A 178 9.93 16.07 -11.45
N ALA A 179 9.05 15.08 -11.34
CA ALA A 179 8.45 14.69 -10.07
C ALA A 179 9.52 14.19 -9.07
N LEU A 180 10.52 13.44 -9.55
CA LEU A 180 11.68 13.01 -8.77
C LEU A 180 12.50 14.18 -8.26
N ILE A 181 12.88 15.11 -9.15
CA ILE A 181 13.65 16.30 -8.80
C ILE A 181 12.89 17.16 -7.78
N ALA A 182 11.62 17.45 -8.05
CA ALA A 182 10.76 18.22 -7.15
C ALA A 182 10.62 17.56 -5.75
N GLN A 183 10.59 16.23 -5.71
CA GLN A 183 10.59 15.50 -4.44
C GLN A 183 11.90 15.68 -3.68
N GLN A 184 13.05 15.60 -4.34
CA GLN A 184 14.36 15.79 -3.70
C GLN A 184 14.49 17.20 -3.10
N PHE A 185 14.16 18.22 -3.86
CA PHE A 185 14.16 19.59 -3.34
C PHE A 185 13.27 19.77 -2.09
N GLN A 186 12.08 19.17 -2.10
CA GLN A 186 11.19 19.26 -0.93
C GLN A 186 11.73 18.51 0.26
N THR A 187 12.33 17.34 0.05
CA THR A 187 12.96 16.57 1.12
C THR A 187 14.10 17.36 1.76
N MET A 188 14.96 17.98 0.93
CA MET A 188 16.04 18.84 1.41
C MET A 188 15.51 20.04 2.22
N ARG A 189 14.48 20.73 1.70
CA ARG A 189 13.86 21.87 2.40
C ARG A 189 13.26 21.47 3.74
N LYS A 190 12.50 20.36 3.79
CA LYS A 190 11.91 19.86 5.04
C LYS A 190 12.96 19.42 6.04
N ASN A 191 14.03 18.78 5.57
CA ASN A 191 15.14 18.38 6.43
C ASN A 191 15.84 19.62 7.03
N SER A 192 16.10 20.65 6.23
CA SER A 192 16.65 21.92 6.71
C SER A 192 15.77 22.57 7.77
N GLN A 193 14.45 22.64 7.54
CA GLN A 193 13.49 23.18 8.50
C GLN A 193 13.47 22.37 9.81
N TYR A 194 13.49 21.04 9.72
CA TYR A 194 13.55 20.16 10.88
C TYR A 194 14.82 20.37 11.68
N GLN A 195 15.98 20.42 11.03
CA GLN A 195 17.27 20.65 11.69
C GLN A 195 17.31 22.03 12.39
N SER A 196 16.76 23.05 11.73
CA SER A 196 16.67 24.39 12.34
C SER A 196 15.77 24.38 13.60
N GLY A 197 14.63 23.68 13.53
CA GLY A 197 13.75 23.54 14.69
C GLY A 197 14.38 22.76 15.85
N LEU A 198 15.18 21.72 15.55
CA LEU A 198 15.93 21.01 16.59
C LEU A 198 17.00 21.88 17.25
N ARG A 199 17.70 22.71 16.50
CA ARG A 199 18.69 23.65 17.06
C ARG A 199 18.03 24.68 17.95
N ALA A 200 16.92 25.28 17.54
CA ALA A 200 16.16 26.24 18.34
C ALA A 200 15.69 25.65 19.69
N ARG A 201 15.27 24.36 19.71
CA ARG A 201 14.87 23.68 20.94
C ARG A 201 16.02 23.32 21.89
N ARG A 202 17.26 23.26 21.40
CA ARG A 202 18.45 22.97 22.20
C ARG A 202 19.04 24.25 22.85
N THR A 203 18.63 25.40 22.35
CA THR A 203 19.10 26.72 22.83
C THR A 203 18.07 27.43 23.72
N ALA A 204 16.88 26.88 23.84
CA ALA A 204 15.81 27.29 24.75
C ALA A 204 15.78 26.38 26.00
#